data_061c3ecf5b02abcacc28c7110aec9ab3
#
_entry.id   061c3ecf5b02abcacc28c7110aec9ab3
#
_cell.length_a   1.000
_cell.length_b   1.000
_cell.length_c   1.000
_cell.angle_alpha   90.00
_cell.angle_beta   90.00
_cell.angle_gamma   90.00
#
_symmetry.space_group_name_H-M   'P 1'
#
loop_
_entity.id
_entity.type
_entity.pdbx_description
1 polymer ?
#
loop_
_entity_poly.entity_id
_entity_poly.type
_entity_poly.pdbx_seq_one_letter_code
_entity_poly.pdbx_strand_id
1 'polypeptide(L)'
;MTAAKFGDTVPPAAFAAMGHAMLRSLNVSLATALAFLGSLIVPASAQQQPLRSECLAMASAPPLAVPVSLRRTAAKAEDVAITYVGHSTYYIDTPGGVRIATDFNGAYRTERLPDVITMNRAHSTHYTLFPDPKIPHVLHGWGENGQAAHVSTRVGDVYIRNVPTDIRRYYGEDASGAMLKDGNSIFIFEVAGLCIGHLGHLHHKLDDTHFAAIGRLDIVMVPIDGTYTMSLDGISDITRRLRASVVLPMHRFMTPLDEFMRRIGQQFEIDRRGEGTLTISRESLPATPTVIILNGV
;
A
#
# COMPACT_ATOMS: atom_id res chain seq x y z
N MET A 1 53.66 34.51 -13.15
CA MET A 1 54.77 34.44 -12.20
C MET A 1 54.59 33.13 -11.45
N THR A 2 55.35 32.22 -11.83
CA THR A 2 56.35 31.28 -11.26
C THR A 2 55.67 30.06 -10.65
N ALA A 3 55.57 28.89 -11.18
CA ALA A 3 56.51 27.87 -11.72
C ALA A 3 57.53 27.34 -10.70
N ALA A 4 57.44 26.05 -10.35
CA ALA A 4 58.51 25.07 -10.15
C ALA A 4 57.88 23.81 -9.54
N LYS A 5 57.83 22.66 -10.12
CA LYS A 5 58.70 21.66 -10.77
C LYS A 5 59.66 20.92 -9.84
N PHE A 6 59.68 19.60 -10.08
CA PHE A 6 60.70 18.55 -9.82
C PHE A 6 60.64 17.85 -8.46
N GLY A 7 60.87 16.54 -8.33
CA GLY A 7 61.33 15.56 -9.32
C GLY A 7 61.36 14.14 -8.70
N ASP A 8 61.50 13.26 -9.60
CA ASP A 8 61.76 11.83 -9.57
C ASP A 8 62.78 11.31 -8.55
N THR A 9 62.66 10.06 -8.15
CA THR A 9 63.66 9.02 -8.43
C THR A 9 63.24 7.62 -7.92
N VAL A 10 63.22 6.66 -8.81
CA VAL A 10 63.47 5.22 -8.64
C VAL A 10 64.94 5.01 -9.02
N PRO A 11 65.76 4.01 -8.68
CA PRO A 11 65.60 2.58 -8.54
C PRO A 11 66.64 1.93 -7.56
N PRO A 12 67.21 0.72 -7.72
CA PRO A 12 66.88 -0.50 -8.43
C PRO A 12 67.06 -1.83 -7.63
N ALA A 13 66.84 -2.92 -8.35
CA ALA A 13 66.97 -4.33 -8.00
C ALA A 13 68.43 -4.87 -7.84
N ALA A 14 68.56 -6.01 -7.15
CA ALA A 14 69.62 -7.03 -7.38
C ALA A 14 69.15 -8.34 -6.70
N PHE A 15 68.92 -9.36 -7.40
CA PHE A 15 69.67 -10.49 -8.03
C PHE A 15 70.53 -11.31 -7.06
N ALA A 16 70.37 -12.61 -7.28
CA ALA A 16 71.28 -13.75 -7.13
C ALA A 16 71.00 -14.62 -5.88
N ALA A 17 71.09 -15.90 -5.89
CA ALA A 17 71.18 -16.98 -6.85
C ALA A 17 71.47 -18.29 -6.04
N MET A 18 70.99 -19.40 -6.57
CA MET A 18 71.55 -20.75 -6.53
C MET A 18 71.95 -21.44 -5.20
N GLY A 19 71.38 -22.60 -4.98
CA GLY A 19 72.15 -23.81 -5.18
C GLY A 19 71.71 -25.04 -4.39
N HIS A 20 71.52 -26.12 -5.10
CA HIS A 20 71.81 -27.52 -4.84
C HIS A 20 70.92 -28.37 -3.96
N ALA A 21 70.32 -29.24 -4.66
CA ALA A 21 69.93 -30.65 -4.47
C ALA A 21 70.53 -31.49 -3.31
N MET A 22 69.76 -32.37 -2.71
CA MET A 22 70.08 -33.82 -2.61
C MET A 22 68.89 -34.67 -2.24
N LEU A 23 68.79 -35.75 -2.95
CA LEU A 23 67.86 -36.88 -2.82
C LEU A 23 67.98 -37.63 -1.48
N ARG A 24 66.94 -38.37 -1.18
CA ARG A 24 66.74 -39.61 -0.43
C ARG A 24 65.78 -39.42 0.72
N SER A 25 64.77 -40.23 0.97
CA SER A 25 64.47 -41.63 0.70
C SER A 25 62.97 -41.91 0.94
N LEU A 26 62.44 -42.86 0.23
CA LEU A 26 61.13 -43.47 0.45
C LEU A 26 60.90 -43.90 1.92
N ASN A 27 59.77 -43.53 2.46
CA ASN A 27 59.06 -44.36 3.44
C ASN A 27 57.56 -44.27 3.17
N VAL A 28 57.03 -45.39 2.75
CA VAL A 28 55.59 -45.66 2.60
C VAL A 28 54.98 -45.79 3.99
N SER A 29 54.15 -44.88 4.37
CA SER A 29 53.25 -45.08 5.51
C SER A 29 51.82 -44.85 5.02
N LEU A 30 51.12 -45.95 4.93
CA LEU A 30 49.70 -46.05 4.65
C LEU A 30 48.94 -45.47 5.84
N ALA A 31 48.54 -44.20 5.77
CA ALA A 31 47.65 -43.59 6.74
C ALA A 31 46.28 -43.40 6.09
N THR A 32 45.35 -44.17 6.56
CA THR A 32 43.91 -44.13 6.27
C THR A 32 43.35 -42.69 6.49
N ALA A 33 43.11 -41.97 5.41
CA ALA A 33 42.40 -40.71 5.45
C ALA A 33 40.89 -40.99 5.59
N LEU A 34 40.38 -40.92 6.81
CA LEU A 34 38.94 -40.78 7.06
C LEU A 34 38.49 -39.40 6.53
N ALA A 35 37.86 -39.39 5.37
CA ALA A 35 37.22 -38.23 4.85
C ALA A 35 35.99 -37.89 5.70
N PHE A 36 36.10 -36.94 6.61
CA PHE A 36 34.97 -36.25 7.21
C PHE A 36 34.28 -35.41 6.12
N LEU A 37 33.24 -35.99 5.50
CA LEU A 37 32.26 -35.19 4.76
C LEU A 37 31.47 -34.37 5.78
N GLY A 38 31.99 -33.22 6.16
CA GLY A 38 31.23 -32.17 6.86
C GLY A 38 30.20 -31.65 5.89
N SER A 39 28.94 -32.12 6.02
CA SER A 39 27.80 -31.53 5.33
C SER A 39 27.70 -30.08 5.78
N LEU A 40 28.16 -29.15 4.95
CA LEU A 40 27.84 -27.72 5.07
C LEU A 40 26.33 -27.59 4.90
N ILE A 41 25.60 -27.59 6.01
CA ILE A 41 24.22 -27.15 6.05
C ILE A 41 24.28 -25.62 5.77
N VAL A 42 24.20 -25.23 4.50
CA VAL A 42 23.95 -23.86 4.12
C VAL A 42 22.52 -23.59 4.58
N PRO A 43 22.30 -22.65 5.53
CA PRO A 43 20.95 -22.29 5.86
C PRO A 43 20.29 -21.82 4.57
N ALA A 44 19.24 -22.52 4.15
CA ALA A 44 18.41 -22.07 3.04
C ALA A 44 17.88 -20.68 3.45
N SER A 45 18.41 -19.64 2.83
CA SER A 45 17.85 -18.29 2.95
C SER A 45 16.40 -18.43 2.57
N ALA A 46 15.49 -18.27 3.53
CA ALA A 46 14.08 -18.23 3.26
C ALA A 46 13.88 -17.06 2.27
N GLN A 47 13.74 -17.38 0.99
CA GLN A 47 13.35 -16.40 -0.02
C GLN A 47 12.02 -15.86 0.45
N GLN A 48 12.00 -14.61 0.88
CA GLN A 48 10.76 -13.91 1.16
C GLN A 48 9.94 -13.96 -0.13
N GLN A 49 8.87 -14.74 -0.10
CA GLN A 49 7.95 -14.78 -1.22
C GLN A 49 7.45 -13.34 -1.45
N PRO A 50 7.40 -12.89 -2.71
CA PRO A 50 6.89 -11.57 -3.00
C PRO A 50 5.49 -11.43 -2.40
N LEU A 51 5.24 -10.29 -1.76
CA LEU A 51 3.94 -9.97 -1.18
C LEU A 51 2.89 -10.08 -2.30
N ARG A 52 2.01 -11.06 -2.20
CA ARG A 52 0.95 -11.27 -3.17
C ARG A 52 -0.33 -10.64 -2.67
N SER A 53 -0.95 -9.83 -3.53
CA SER A 53 -2.28 -9.29 -3.29
C SER A 53 -3.33 -10.39 -3.42
N GLU A 54 -4.23 -10.48 -2.45
CA GLU A 54 -5.42 -11.35 -2.50
C GLU A 54 -6.58 -10.68 -3.24
N CYS A 55 -6.49 -9.37 -3.44
CA CYS A 55 -7.52 -8.56 -4.09
C CYS A 55 -7.31 -8.41 -5.60
N LEU A 56 -6.10 -8.66 -6.11
CA LEU A 56 -5.84 -8.72 -7.55
C LEU A 56 -6.26 -10.06 -8.11
N ALA A 57 -7.07 -10.04 -9.17
CA ALA A 57 -7.37 -11.24 -9.93
C ALA A 57 -6.07 -11.79 -10.52
N MET A 58 -5.60 -12.92 -10.02
CA MET A 58 -4.50 -13.66 -10.63
C MET A 58 -5.02 -14.24 -11.93
N ALA A 59 -4.81 -13.55 -13.04
CA ALA A 59 -4.95 -14.17 -14.34
C ALA A 59 -3.94 -15.32 -14.42
N SER A 60 -4.44 -16.55 -14.39
CA SER A 60 -3.71 -17.79 -14.72
C SER A 60 -2.73 -18.33 -13.68
N ALA A 61 -3.25 -18.86 -12.57
CA ALA A 61 -2.71 -20.15 -12.13
C ALA A 61 -3.75 -21.21 -12.46
N PRO A 62 -3.42 -22.30 -13.21
CA PRO A 62 -4.32 -23.42 -13.30
C PRO A 62 -4.64 -23.85 -11.86
N PRO A 63 -5.88 -24.27 -11.54
CA PRO A 63 -6.19 -24.72 -10.21
C PRO A 63 -5.27 -25.90 -9.90
N LEU A 64 -4.28 -25.67 -9.03
CA LEU A 64 -3.64 -26.76 -8.36
C LEU A 64 -4.75 -27.45 -7.59
N ALA A 65 -5.12 -28.66 -8.03
CA ALA A 65 -6.02 -29.51 -7.30
C ALA A 65 -5.34 -29.82 -5.96
N VAL A 66 -5.55 -28.95 -4.99
CA VAL A 66 -5.19 -29.20 -3.60
C VAL A 66 -6.24 -30.15 -3.09
N PRO A 67 -5.87 -31.38 -2.66
CA PRO A 67 -6.83 -32.27 -2.05
C PRO A 67 -7.47 -31.57 -0.86
N VAL A 68 -8.79 -31.35 -0.93
CA VAL A 68 -9.57 -30.68 0.11
C VAL A 68 -9.72 -31.62 1.30
N SER A 69 -8.71 -31.64 2.15
CA SER A 69 -8.81 -32.24 3.50
C SER A 69 -8.29 -31.31 4.60
N LEU A 70 -8.07 -30.05 4.30
CA LEU A 70 -7.98 -29.04 5.33
C LEU A 70 -9.41 -28.70 5.77
N ARG A 71 -9.88 -29.34 6.82
CA ARG A 71 -10.92 -28.74 7.68
C ARG A 71 -10.40 -27.34 8.01
N ARG A 72 -10.92 -26.33 7.32
CA ARG A 72 -10.88 -24.96 7.85
C ARG A 72 -11.59 -25.06 9.19
N THR A 73 -10.81 -25.10 10.26
CA THR A 73 -11.33 -24.61 11.55
C THR A 73 -11.81 -23.23 11.20
N ALA A 74 -13.13 -23.01 11.33
CA ALA A 74 -13.70 -21.70 11.07
C ALA A 74 -12.90 -20.72 11.92
N ALA A 75 -11.99 -19.98 11.28
CA ALA A 75 -11.35 -18.86 11.92
C ALA A 75 -12.52 -17.97 12.37
N LYS A 76 -12.52 -17.58 13.63
CA LYS A 76 -13.49 -16.65 14.18
C LYS A 76 -13.53 -15.47 13.21
N ALA A 77 -14.71 -15.07 12.75
CA ALA A 77 -14.86 -13.91 11.87
C ALA A 77 -14.10 -12.74 12.52
N GLU A 78 -13.09 -12.25 11.83
CA GLU A 78 -12.22 -11.21 12.38
C GLU A 78 -12.76 -9.89 11.85
N ASP A 79 -13.43 -9.14 12.72
CA ASP A 79 -14.04 -7.88 12.38
C ASP A 79 -13.00 -6.79 12.20
N VAL A 80 -13.20 -5.98 11.15
CA VAL A 80 -12.51 -4.72 10.94
C VAL A 80 -13.43 -3.58 11.37
N ALA A 81 -12.93 -2.65 12.16
CA ALA A 81 -13.68 -1.45 12.53
C ALA A 81 -13.24 -0.27 11.66
N ILE A 82 -14.19 0.38 10.99
CA ILE A 82 -13.96 1.53 10.12
C ILE A 82 -14.71 2.72 10.71
N THR A 83 -13.97 3.73 11.16
CA THR A 83 -14.53 4.92 11.83
C THR A 83 -14.33 6.15 10.97
N TYR A 84 -15.41 6.84 10.64
CA TYR A 84 -15.33 8.16 10.01
C TYR A 84 -14.97 9.21 11.05
N VAL A 85 -13.96 10.02 10.79
CA VAL A 85 -13.52 11.05 11.73
C VAL A 85 -13.54 12.47 11.14
N GLY A 86 -13.80 12.57 9.85
CA GLY A 86 -14.05 13.86 9.20
C GLY A 86 -13.33 14.00 7.86
N HIS A 87 -13.91 14.82 6.99
CA HIS A 87 -13.43 15.12 5.64
C HIS A 87 -13.16 13.87 4.80
N SER A 88 -11.90 13.48 4.58
CA SER A 88 -11.50 12.24 3.87
C SER A 88 -10.83 11.23 4.79
N THR A 89 -10.81 11.50 6.10
CA THR A 89 -10.10 10.65 7.05
C THR A 89 -11.02 9.59 7.64
N TYR A 90 -10.65 8.35 7.44
CA TYR A 90 -11.17 7.19 8.15
C TYR A 90 -10.07 6.57 9.00
N TYR A 91 -10.42 6.06 10.16
CA TYR A 91 -9.60 5.11 10.89
C TYR A 91 -10.05 3.69 10.54
N ILE A 92 -9.08 2.82 10.25
CA ILE A 92 -9.31 1.39 10.04
C ILE A 92 -8.55 0.66 11.13
N ASP A 93 -9.28 0.04 12.05
CA ASP A 93 -8.70 -0.81 13.09
C ASP A 93 -8.82 -2.26 12.67
N THR A 94 -7.69 -2.94 12.55
CA THR A 94 -7.62 -4.33 12.14
C THR A 94 -7.75 -5.28 13.33
N PRO A 95 -8.19 -6.54 13.13
CA PRO A 95 -8.24 -7.52 14.22
C PRO A 95 -6.86 -7.84 14.81
N GLY A 96 -5.78 -7.70 14.03
CA GLY A 96 -4.40 -7.81 14.52
C GLY A 96 -3.90 -6.61 15.30
N GLY A 97 -4.75 -5.58 15.48
CA GLY A 97 -4.47 -4.41 16.32
C GLY A 97 -3.75 -3.28 15.59
N VAL A 98 -3.60 -3.32 14.28
CA VAL A 98 -3.06 -2.21 13.49
C VAL A 98 -4.13 -1.14 13.31
N ARG A 99 -3.79 0.12 13.58
CA ARG A 99 -4.64 1.28 13.31
C ARG A 99 -4.10 2.09 12.13
N ILE A 100 -4.92 2.28 11.13
CA ILE A 100 -4.59 3.05 9.92
C ILE A 100 -5.43 4.32 9.91
N ALA A 101 -4.84 5.47 9.55
CA ALA A 101 -5.58 6.69 9.25
C ALA A 101 -5.37 7.08 7.79
N THR A 102 -6.48 7.25 7.05
CA THR A 102 -6.45 7.61 5.63
C THR A 102 -6.47 9.14 5.45
N ASP A 103 -5.81 9.65 4.40
CA ASP A 103 -5.71 11.09 4.08
C ASP A 103 -5.45 11.95 5.33
N PHE A 104 -4.41 11.57 6.07
CA PHE A 104 -4.11 12.09 7.40
C PHE A 104 -3.47 13.46 7.34
N ASN A 105 -4.15 14.47 7.91
CA ASN A 105 -3.64 15.84 8.01
C ASN A 105 -3.25 16.26 9.44
N GLY A 106 -3.45 15.37 10.43
CA GLY A 106 -3.16 15.65 11.84
C GLY A 106 -4.26 16.40 12.59
N ALA A 107 -5.34 16.86 11.95
CA ALA A 107 -6.44 17.56 12.60
C ALA A 107 -7.38 16.59 13.35
N TYR A 108 -7.62 15.42 12.77
CA TYR A 108 -8.53 14.41 13.32
C TYR A 108 -7.74 13.42 14.16
N ARG A 109 -7.48 13.80 15.43
CA ARG A 109 -6.70 12.97 16.36
C ARG A 109 -7.62 12.15 17.24
N THR A 110 -7.20 10.93 17.51
CA THR A 110 -7.78 10.07 18.56
C THR A 110 -6.77 9.92 19.70
N GLU A 111 -7.20 9.39 20.85
CA GLU A 111 -6.32 9.14 21.99
C GLU A 111 -5.13 8.24 21.64
N ARG A 112 -5.39 7.22 20.80
CA ARG A 112 -4.32 6.35 20.26
C ARG A 112 -3.86 6.87 18.91
N LEU A 113 -2.53 7.07 18.76
CA LEU A 113 -1.93 7.37 17.47
C LEU A 113 -2.11 6.20 16.50
N PRO A 114 -2.27 6.48 15.19
CA PRO A 114 -2.25 5.43 14.17
C PRO A 114 -0.86 4.80 14.04
N ASP A 115 -0.83 3.52 13.70
CA ASP A 115 0.39 2.80 13.35
C ASP A 115 0.80 3.10 11.89
N VAL A 116 -0.19 3.40 11.04
CA VAL A 116 0.00 3.72 9.63
C VAL A 116 -0.82 4.97 9.29
N ILE A 117 -0.24 5.87 8.54
CA ILE A 117 -0.99 6.96 7.89
C ILE A 117 -0.76 6.93 6.39
N THR A 118 -1.83 7.19 5.63
CA THR A 118 -1.73 7.47 4.19
C THR A 118 -2.06 8.93 3.94
N MET A 119 -1.45 9.52 2.93
CA MET A 119 -1.64 10.92 2.58
C MET A 119 -1.68 11.09 1.07
N ASN A 120 -2.47 12.04 0.58
CA ASN A 120 -2.52 12.44 -0.82
C ASN A 120 -2.16 13.93 -0.98
N ARG A 121 -1.45 14.28 -2.05
CA ARG A 121 -0.94 15.64 -2.26
C ARG A 121 -2.01 16.57 -2.89
N ALA A 122 -3.21 16.59 -2.31
CA ALA A 122 -4.28 17.47 -2.78
C ALA A 122 -4.15 18.88 -2.17
N HIS A 123 -4.55 19.03 -0.94
CA HIS A 123 -4.45 20.26 -0.13
C HIS A 123 -4.29 19.86 1.35
N SER A 124 -4.09 20.85 2.21
CA SER A 124 -3.70 20.66 3.62
C SER A 124 -4.67 19.81 4.47
N THR A 125 -5.85 19.49 3.97
CA THR A 125 -6.79 18.57 4.65
C THR A 125 -6.57 17.10 4.32
N HIS A 126 -5.64 16.77 3.39
CA HIS A 126 -5.31 15.40 2.97
C HIS A 126 -3.90 14.95 3.36
N TYR A 127 -3.07 15.88 3.84
CA TYR A 127 -1.71 15.57 4.27
C TYR A 127 -1.20 16.56 5.30
N THR A 128 -0.13 16.18 5.97
CA THR A 128 0.71 17.05 6.80
C THR A 128 2.18 16.84 6.45
N LEU A 129 2.96 17.92 6.46
CA LEU A 129 4.42 17.83 6.31
C LEU A 129 5.13 17.48 7.62
N PHE A 130 4.38 17.50 8.72
CA PHE A 130 4.91 17.30 10.07
C PHE A 130 4.07 16.25 10.83
N PRO A 131 4.04 14.99 10.36
CA PRO A 131 3.39 13.94 11.11
C PRO A 131 4.10 13.73 12.46
N ASP A 132 3.36 13.25 13.45
CA ASP A 132 3.95 12.91 14.74
C ASP A 132 5.05 11.85 14.51
N PRO A 133 6.29 12.09 14.98
CA PRO A 133 7.42 11.17 14.74
C PRO A 133 7.24 9.80 15.42
N LYS A 134 6.26 9.66 16.29
CA LYS A 134 5.90 8.37 16.88
C LYS A 134 5.05 7.49 15.96
N ILE A 135 4.55 8.03 14.84
CA ILE A 135 3.82 7.23 13.84
C ILE A 135 4.84 6.47 13.00
N PRO A 136 4.89 5.14 13.10
CA PRO A 136 5.98 4.36 12.51
C PRO A 136 5.91 4.24 10.99
N HIS A 137 4.71 4.32 10.38
CA HIS A 137 4.54 4.13 8.95
C HIS A 137 3.81 5.31 8.31
N VAL A 138 4.55 6.13 7.58
CA VAL A 138 4.03 7.28 6.82
C VAL A 138 4.08 6.95 5.34
N LEU A 139 2.91 6.77 4.71
CA LEU A 139 2.79 6.37 3.32
C LEU A 139 2.28 7.53 2.47
N HIS A 140 3.15 8.06 1.62
CA HIS A 140 2.79 9.12 0.70
C HIS A 140 2.14 8.54 -0.56
N GLY A 141 1.01 9.09 -0.98
CA GLY A 141 0.32 8.78 -2.23
C GLY A 141 0.93 9.47 -3.46
N TRP A 142 2.05 10.14 -3.30
CA TRP A 142 2.85 10.77 -4.35
C TRP A 142 4.30 10.32 -4.22
N GLY A 143 4.98 10.23 -5.35
CA GLY A 143 6.40 9.91 -5.38
C GLY A 143 7.28 11.17 -5.35
N GLU A 144 8.59 10.95 -5.28
CA GLU A 144 9.60 12.00 -5.37
C GLU A 144 10.00 12.25 -6.83
N ASN A 145 10.47 13.46 -7.12
CA ASN A 145 11.01 13.82 -8.45
C ASN A 145 10.07 13.54 -9.63
N GLY A 146 8.75 13.67 -9.42
CA GLY A 146 7.74 13.42 -10.46
C GLY A 146 7.51 11.95 -10.83
N GLN A 147 8.03 11.03 -10.03
CA GLN A 147 7.73 9.61 -10.15
C GLN A 147 6.43 9.28 -9.42
N ALA A 148 5.75 8.22 -9.87
CA ALA A 148 4.58 7.69 -9.16
C ALA A 148 4.99 7.10 -7.81
N ALA A 149 4.12 7.20 -6.81
CA ALA A 149 4.30 6.43 -5.58
C ALA A 149 4.10 4.94 -5.84
N HIS A 150 4.96 4.11 -5.27
CA HIS A 150 4.84 2.65 -5.30
C HIS A 150 4.84 2.11 -3.88
N VAL A 151 3.65 1.89 -3.34
CA VAL A 151 3.45 1.30 -2.02
C VAL A 151 3.07 -0.16 -2.19
N SER A 152 3.84 -1.03 -1.57
CA SER A 152 3.59 -2.47 -1.48
C SER A 152 4.25 -2.96 -0.19
N THR A 153 3.52 -2.93 0.91
CA THR A 153 4.07 -3.23 2.24
C THR A 153 3.07 -3.98 3.10
N ARG A 154 3.58 -4.72 4.08
CA ARG A 154 2.77 -5.38 5.11
C ARG A 154 3.12 -4.78 6.47
N VAL A 155 2.09 -4.39 7.20
CA VAL A 155 2.20 -3.93 8.58
C VAL A 155 1.27 -4.80 9.41
N GLY A 156 1.83 -5.58 10.31
CA GLY A 156 1.05 -6.56 11.08
C GLY A 156 0.25 -7.49 10.16
N ASP A 157 -1.06 -7.49 10.34
CA ASP A 157 -2.03 -8.33 9.60
C ASP A 157 -2.56 -7.69 8.31
N VAL A 158 -2.18 -6.44 7.99
CA VAL A 158 -2.66 -5.75 6.79
C VAL A 158 -1.57 -5.66 5.70
N TYR A 159 -1.94 -5.97 4.45
CA TYR A 159 -1.15 -5.65 3.27
C TYR A 159 -1.68 -4.37 2.63
N ILE A 160 -0.79 -3.42 2.37
CA ILE A 160 -1.12 -2.09 1.87
C ILE A 160 -0.43 -1.88 0.53
N ARG A 161 -1.21 -1.48 -0.47
CA ARG A 161 -0.70 -1.09 -1.80
C ARG A 161 -1.42 0.14 -2.32
N ASN A 162 -0.91 0.73 -3.40
CA ASN A 162 -1.55 1.87 -4.03
C ASN A 162 -1.68 1.70 -5.55
N VAL A 163 -2.60 2.47 -6.11
CA VAL A 163 -2.71 2.73 -7.56
C VAL A 163 -2.62 4.24 -7.76
N PRO A 164 -1.54 4.74 -8.39
CA PRO A 164 -1.37 6.16 -8.64
C PRO A 164 -2.43 6.70 -9.61
N THR A 165 -2.88 7.93 -9.38
CA THR A 165 -3.75 8.68 -10.29
C THR A 165 -3.36 10.15 -10.30
N ASP A 166 -3.78 10.87 -11.33
CA ASP A 166 -3.50 12.28 -11.46
C ASP A 166 -4.35 13.13 -10.52
N ILE A 167 -3.86 14.31 -10.15
CA ILE A 167 -4.58 15.26 -9.32
C ILE A 167 -4.61 16.64 -9.97
N ARG A 168 -5.68 17.39 -9.78
CA ARG A 168 -5.78 18.76 -10.28
C ARG A 168 -5.14 19.75 -9.32
N ARG A 169 -4.34 20.67 -9.84
CA ARG A 169 -3.73 21.75 -9.07
C ARG A 169 -4.72 22.89 -8.88
N TYR A 170 -5.22 23.08 -7.69
CA TYR A 170 -6.09 24.20 -7.36
C TYR A 170 -5.40 25.32 -6.57
N TYR A 171 -4.26 25.03 -5.94
CA TYR A 171 -3.60 25.95 -5.00
C TYR A 171 -2.09 26.03 -5.26
N GLY A 172 -1.51 27.18 -4.90
CA GLY A 172 -0.10 27.48 -5.06
C GLY A 172 0.20 28.39 -6.27
N GLU A 173 1.48 28.64 -6.53
CA GLU A 173 1.93 29.49 -7.64
C GLU A 173 1.49 28.97 -9.03
N ASP A 174 1.19 27.69 -9.13
CA ASP A 174 0.71 27.00 -10.33
C ASP A 174 -0.77 26.59 -10.26
N ALA A 175 -1.63 27.36 -9.61
CA ALA A 175 -3.08 27.09 -9.52
C ALA A 175 -3.79 27.21 -10.89
N SER A 176 -3.27 26.54 -11.91
CA SER A 176 -3.75 26.63 -13.30
C SER A 176 -4.92 25.70 -13.61
N GLY A 177 -5.35 24.86 -12.66
CA GLY A 177 -6.28 23.77 -12.92
C GLY A 177 -5.67 22.62 -13.74
N ALA A 178 -4.38 22.68 -14.05
CA ALA A 178 -3.66 21.63 -14.76
C ALA A 178 -3.56 20.35 -13.91
N MET A 179 -3.55 19.20 -14.59
CA MET A 179 -3.35 17.91 -13.93
C MET A 179 -1.89 17.75 -13.52
N LEU A 180 -1.67 17.41 -12.27
CA LEU A 180 -0.38 16.92 -11.76
C LEU A 180 -0.40 15.41 -11.83
N LYS A 181 0.50 14.88 -12.64
CA LYS A 181 0.63 13.44 -12.81
C LYS A 181 0.98 12.76 -11.48
N ASP A 182 0.31 11.63 -11.21
CA ASP A 182 0.56 10.76 -10.06
C ASP A 182 0.53 11.50 -8.69
N GLY A 183 -0.23 12.58 -8.58
CA GLY A 183 -0.34 13.36 -7.33
C GLY A 183 -1.34 12.81 -6.31
N ASN A 184 -2.15 11.83 -6.71
CA ASN A 184 -3.08 11.08 -5.87
C ASN A 184 -2.78 9.59 -5.94
N SER A 185 -3.14 8.86 -4.91
CA SER A 185 -3.15 7.40 -4.90
C SER A 185 -4.48 6.87 -4.37
N ILE A 186 -4.98 5.86 -5.04
CA ILE A 186 -5.99 4.97 -4.49
C ILE A 186 -5.25 3.98 -3.61
N PHE A 187 -5.45 4.04 -2.30
CA PHE A 187 -4.88 3.07 -1.37
C PHE A 187 -5.80 1.88 -1.21
N ILE A 188 -5.23 0.67 -1.22
CA ILE A 188 -5.94 -0.58 -1.00
C ILE A 188 -5.33 -1.26 0.21
N PHE A 189 -6.20 -1.60 1.18
CA PHE A 189 -5.87 -2.30 2.41
C PHE A 189 -6.49 -3.70 2.34
N GLU A 190 -5.66 -4.71 2.44
CA GLU A 190 -6.06 -6.12 2.35
C GLU A 190 -5.87 -6.75 3.73
N VAL A 191 -6.96 -7.02 4.42
CA VAL A 191 -6.96 -7.49 5.81
C VAL A 191 -8.21 -8.32 6.09
N ALA A 192 -8.08 -9.39 6.87
CA ALA A 192 -9.17 -10.28 7.27
C ALA A 192 -10.01 -10.78 6.06
N GLY A 193 -9.36 -11.00 4.90
CA GLY A 193 -10.01 -11.39 3.65
C GLY A 193 -10.82 -10.29 2.96
N LEU A 194 -10.85 -9.07 3.53
CA LEU A 194 -11.47 -7.88 2.95
C LEU A 194 -10.48 -7.10 2.08
N CYS A 195 -11.02 -6.50 1.00
CA CYS A 195 -10.35 -5.56 0.13
C CYS A 195 -10.98 -4.18 0.31
N ILE A 196 -10.29 -3.27 0.98
CA ILE A 196 -10.78 -1.95 1.36
C ILE A 196 -10.06 -0.90 0.52
N GLY A 197 -10.78 -0.12 -0.29
CA GLY A 197 -10.22 0.92 -1.13
C GLY A 197 -10.55 2.32 -0.61
N HIS A 198 -9.56 3.21 -0.63
CA HIS A 198 -9.73 4.63 -0.37
C HIS A 198 -9.34 5.42 -1.62
N LEU A 199 -10.30 6.09 -2.27
CA LEU A 199 -10.06 6.74 -3.57
C LEU A 199 -9.26 8.05 -3.47
N GLY A 200 -8.99 8.51 -2.24
CA GLY A 200 -8.26 9.76 -2.02
C GLY A 200 -9.00 10.96 -2.61
N HIS A 201 -8.25 11.90 -3.13
CA HIS A 201 -8.78 13.12 -3.80
C HIS A 201 -8.85 12.90 -5.32
N LEU A 202 -9.65 11.95 -5.76
CA LEU A 202 -9.69 11.50 -7.15
C LEU A 202 -10.25 12.54 -8.10
N HIS A 203 -9.49 12.90 -9.12
CA HIS A 203 -9.91 13.80 -10.22
C HIS A 203 -9.95 13.09 -11.58
N HIS A 204 -9.20 11.99 -11.70
CA HIS A 204 -8.92 11.33 -12.95
C HIS A 204 -10.00 10.30 -13.28
N LYS A 205 -10.41 10.24 -14.55
CA LYS A 205 -11.23 9.12 -15.02
C LYS A 205 -10.37 7.85 -15.04
N LEU A 206 -10.85 6.84 -14.35
CA LEU A 206 -10.17 5.55 -14.33
C LEU A 206 -10.43 4.81 -15.64
N ASP A 207 -9.38 4.32 -16.27
CA ASP A 207 -9.42 3.42 -17.41
C ASP A 207 -9.32 1.95 -16.98
N ASP A 208 -9.33 1.02 -17.94
CA ASP A 208 -9.26 -0.41 -17.67
C ASP A 208 -7.99 -0.83 -16.95
N THR A 209 -6.89 -0.13 -17.19
CA THR A 209 -5.61 -0.39 -16.52
C THR A 209 -5.69 -0.07 -15.03
N HIS A 210 -6.32 1.07 -14.68
CA HIS A 210 -6.55 1.43 -13.30
C HIS A 210 -7.47 0.42 -12.59
N PHE A 211 -8.60 0.04 -13.24
CA PHE A 211 -9.50 -0.96 -12.65
C PHE A 211 -8.82 -2.32 -12.46
N ALA A 212 -8.00 -2.74 -13.42
CA ALA A 212 -7.21 -3.97 -13.29
C ALA A 212 -6.20 -3.89 -12.13
N ALA A 213 -5.53 -2.74 -11.97
CA ALA A 213 -4.58 -2.51 -10.87
C ALA A 213 -5.27 -2.38 -9.51
N ILE A 214 -6.48 -1.81 -9.45
CA ILE A 214 -7.28 -1.76 -8.22
C ILE A 214 -7.70 -3.18 -7.81
N GLY A 215 -8.21 -3.96 -8.76
CA GLY A 215 -8.73 -5.29 -8.51
C GLY A 215 -10.09 -5.30 -7.81
N ARG A 216 -10.37 -6.36 -7.05
CA ARG A 216 -11.60 -6.49 -6.26
C ARG A 216 -11.58 -5.53 -5.07
N LEU A 217 -12.71 -4.86 -4.84
CA LEU A 217 -12.97 -4.14 -3.60
C LEU A 217 -14.27 -4.68 -2.99
N ASP A 218 -14.24 -4.91 -1.69
CA ASP A 218 -15.43 -5.23 -0.90
C ASP A 218 -16.02 -3.97 -0.27
N ILE A 219 -15.15 -3.03 0.09
CA ILE A 219 -15.50 -1.73 0.69
C ILE A 219 -14.74 -0.64 -0.06
N VAL A 220 -15.41 0.47 -0.39
CA VAL A 220 -14.78 1.62 -1.03
C VAL A 220 -15.18 2.94 -0.37
N MET A 221 -14.19 3.77 -0.06
CA MET A 221 -14.34 5.14 0.45
C MET A 221 -14.28 6.11 -0.72
N VAL A 222 -15.33 6.91 -0.90
CA VAL A 222 -15.61 7.66 -2.14
C VAL A 222 -15.80 9.14 -1.85
N PRO A 223 -15.01 10.05 -2.48
CA PRO A 223 -15.23 11.49 -2.36
C PRO A 223 -16.49 11.91 -3.14
N ILE A 224 -17.39 12.69 -2.51
CA ILE A 224 -18.70 13.03 -3.06
C ILE A 224 -18.99 14.53 -3.11
N ASP A 225 -17.99 15.37 -3.09
CA ASP A 225 -18.18 16.83 -3.20
C ASP A 225 -18.59 17.29 -4.61
N GLY A 226 -18.15 16.57 -5.65
CA GLY A 226 -18.53 16.84 -7.04
C GLY A 226 -17.94 18.10 -7.68
N THR A 227 -17.04 18.80 -6.97
CA THR A 227 -16.44 20.07 -7.40
C THR A 227 -14.93 20.10 -7.28
N TYR A 228 -14.41 19.93 -6.05
CA TYR A 228 -12.97 19.90 -5.78
C TYR A 228 -12.34 18.58 -6.19
N THR A 229 -13.10 17.48 -6.14
CA THR A 229 -12.73 16.20 -6.69
C THR A 229 -13.41 16.00 -8.05
N MET A 230 -13.63 14.76 -8.47
CA MET A 230 -14.36 14.43 -9.69
C MET A 230 -15.84 14.84 -9.59
N SER A 231 -16.46 15.15 -10.73
CA SER A 231 -17.91 15.42 -10.80
C SER A 231 -18.71 14.24 -10.20
N LEU A 232 -19.90 14.54 -9.65
CA LEU A 232 -20.77 13.52 -9.07
C LEU A 232 -21.16 12.42 -10.07
N ASP A 233 -21.34 12.75 -11.34
CA ASP A 233 -21.63 11.76 -12.38
C ASP A 233 -20.42 10.86 -12.60
N GLY A 234 -19.22 11.43 -12.72
CA GLY A 234 -17.98 10.67 -12.90
C GLY A 234 -17.68 9.73 -11.74
N ILE A 235 -17.81 10.23 -10.50
CA ILE A 235 -17.55 9.39 -9.32
C ILE A 235 -18.63 8.32 -9.14
N SER A 236 -19.88 8.59 -9.52
CA SER A 236 -20.95 7.60 -9.50
C SER A 236 -20.70 6.49 -10.51
N ASP A 237 -20.22 6.83 -11.73
CA ASP A 237 -19.84 5.85 -12.74
C ASP A 237 -18.71 4.93 -12.26
N ILE A 238 -17.67 5.50 -11.66
CA ILE A 238 -16.55 4.75 -11.08
C ILE A 238 -17.06 3.83 -9.97
N THR A 239 -17.88 4.35 -9.05
CA THR A 239 -18.41 3.58 -7.91
C THR A 239 -19.23 2.38 -8.38
N ARG A 240 -20.11 2.58 -9.39
CA ARG A 240 -20.87 1.49 -10.00
C ARG A 240 -19.96 0.43 -10.62
N ARG A 241 -18.89 0.87 -11.29
CA ARG A 241 -17.96 -0.04 -11.96
C ARG A 241 -17.08 -0.84 -10.99
N LEU A 242 -16.73 -0.27 -9.83
CA LEU A 242 -15.98 -0.94 -8.78
C LEU A 242 -16.75 -2.10 -8.14
N ARG A 243 -18.10 -2.06 -8.15
CA ARG A 243 -18.97 -3.13 -7.65
C ARG A 243 -18.68 -3.54 -6.19
N ALA A 244 -18.22 -2.62 -5.37
CA ALA A 244 -18.01 -2.88 -3.95
C ALA A 244 -19.34 -3.17 -3.24
N SER A 245 -19.34 -4.10 -2.28
CA SER A 245 -20.50 -4.40 -1.46
C SER A 245 -20.87 -3.24 -0.54
N VAL A 246 -19.88 -2.48 -0.09
CA VAL A 246 -20.06 -1.32 0.79
C VAL A 246 -19.41 -0.09 0.17
N VAL A 247 -20.17 1.01 0.12
CA VAL A 247 -19.70 2.34 -0.27
C VAL A 247 -19.78 3.26 0.93
N LEU A 248 -18.65 3.86 1.31
CA LEU A 248 -18.52 4.83 2.41
C LEU A 248 -18.25 6.21 1.82
N PRO A 249 -19.23 7.14 1.84
CA PRO A 249 -19.06 8.51 1.34
C PRO A 249 -18.11 9.31 2.24
N MET A 250 -17.26 10.11 1.63
CA MET A 250 -16.36 11.06 2.29
C MET A 250 -16.26 12.37 1.49
N HIS A 251 -15.50 13.33 1.99
CA HIS A 251 -15.21 14.57 1.27
C HIS A 251 -16.47 15.22 0.69
N ARG A 252 -17.53 15.32 1.49
CA ARG A 252 -18.82 15.85 1.03
C ARG A 252 -18.80 17.36 0.82
N PHE A 253 -18.08 18.08 1.67
CA PHE A 253 -18.04 19.53 1.72
C PHE A 253 -19.47 20.12 1.83
N MET A 254 -19.91 20.92 0.85
CA MET A 254 -21.25 21.56 0.85
C MET A 254 -22.29 20.75 0.05
N THR A 255 -21.89 19.65 -0.58
CA THR A 255 -22.79 18.88 -1.45
C THR A 255 -23.81 18.10 -0.62
N PRO A 256 -25.11 18.23 -0.92
CA PRO A 256 -26.11 17.42 -0.26
C PRO A 256 -25.91 15.93 -0.56
N LEU A 257 -25.98 15.08 0.46
CA LEU A 257 -25.85 13.61 0.31
C LEU A 257 -26.82 13.06 -0.74
N ASP A 258 -28.05 13.56 -0.78
CA ASP A 258 -29.08 13.11 -1.70
C ASP A 258 -28.73 13.37 -3.19
N GLU A 259 -27.84 14.31 -3.47
CA GLU A 259 -27.29 14.52 -4.82
C GLU A 259 -26.49 13.31 -5.30
N PHE A 260 -25.62 12.80 -4.46
CA PHE A 260 -24.87 11.58 -4.77
C PHE A 260 -25.78 10.35 -4.84
N MET A 261 -26.73 10.22 -3.87
CA MET A 261 -27.66 9.07 -3.84
C MET A 261 -28.49 8.97 -5.11
N ARG A 262 -28.98 10.09 -5.62
CA ARG A 262 -29.76 10.08 -6.88
C ARG A 262 -28.91 9.63 -8.08
N ARG A 263 -27.62 9.96 -8.11
CA ARG A 263 -26.71 9.64 -9.22
C ARG A 263 -26.18 8.22 -9.18
N ILE A 264 -25.94 7.68 -7.99
CA ILE A 264 -25.41 6.32 -7.88
C ILE A 264 -26.39 5.25 -8.36
N GLY A 265 -27.72 5.57 -8.30
CA GLY A 265 -28.76 4.74 -8.86
C GLY A 265 -29.41 3.77 -7.85
N GLN A 266 -30.52 3.15 -8.31
CA GLN A 266 -31.37 2.30 -7.48
C GLN A 266 -30.76 0.91 -7.19
N GLN A 267 -29.62 0.58 -7.77
CA GLN A 267 -28.93 -0.69 -7.49
C GLN A 267 -28.23 -0.72 -6.13
N PHE A 268 -28.16 0.42 -5.45
CA PHE A 268 -27.59 0.52 -4.12
C PHE A 268 -28.69 0.73 -3.09
N GLU A 269 -28.61 -0.04 -2.02
CA GLU A 269 -29.35 0.27 -0.80
C GLU A 269 -28.68 1.43 -0.05
N ILE A 270 -29.43 2.14 0.78
CA ILE A 270 -28.92 3.26 1.56
C ILE A 270 -29.15 2.96 3.04
N ASP A 271 -28.08 2.85 3.79
CA ASP A 271 -28.07 2.66 5.22
C ASP A 271 -27.51 3.91 5.92
N ARG A 272 -28.35 4.63 6.67
CA ARG A 272 -27.95 5.81 7.46
C ARG A 272 -27.77 5.41 8.90
N ARG A 273 -26.55 5.52 9.41
CA ARG A 273 -26.23 5.10 10.77
C ARG A 273 -26.08 6.29 11.72
N GLY A 274 -26.52 6.09 12.96
CA GLY A 274 -26.28 7.03 14.05
C GLY A 274 -24.86 6.96 14.61
N GLU A 275 -24.16 5.86 14.35
CA GLU A 275 -22.80 5.60 14.80
C GLU A 275 -21.79 6.09 13.77
N GLY A 276 -20.61 6.55 14.24
CA GLY A 276 -19.47 6.92 13.38
C GLY A 276 -18.61 5.74 12.98
N THR A 277 -18.88 4.53 13.48
CA THR A 277 -18.06 3.32 13.25
C THR A 277 -18.90 2.20 12.62
N LEU A 278 -18.33 1.61 11.55
CA LEU A 278 -18.79 0.37 10.94
C LEU A 278 -17.89 -0.76 11.40
N THR A 279 -18.45 -1.77 12.07
CA THR A 279 -17.79 -3.05 12.34
C THR A 279 -18.25 -4.06 11.32
N ILE A 280 -17.31 -4.69 10.59
CA ILE A 280 -17.61 -5.53 9.44
C ILE A 280 -16.58 -6.63 9.26
N SER A 281 -17.04 -7.80 8.86
CA SER A 281 -16.23 -8.92 8.41
C SER A 281 -16.62 -9.34 6.98
N ARG A 282 -15.87 -10.25 6.40
CA ARG A 282 -16.18 -10.80 5.08
C ARG A 282 -17.55 -11.49 5.05
N GLU A 283 -17.94 -12.14 6.13
CA GLU A 283 -19.20 -12.86 6.28
C GLU A 283 -20.40 -11.93 6.46
N SER A 284 -20.18 -10.72 6.98
CA SER A 284 -21.21 -9.71 7.23
C SER A 284 -21.37 -8.70 6.10
N LEU A 285 -20.65 -8.87 4.97
CA LEU A 285 -20.84 -8.02 3.78
C LEU A 285 -22.29 -8.10 3.29
N PRO A 286 -22.93 -6.96 2.96
CA PRO A 286 -24.28 -6.96 2.43
C PRO A 286 -24.33 -7.67 1.07
N ALA A 287 -25.41 -8.44 0.85
CA ALA A 287 -25.65 -9.13 -0.42
C ALA A 287 -26.00 -8.15 -1.55
N THR A 288 -26.69 -7.08 -1.23
CA THR A 288 -26.96 -5.96 -2.14
C THR A 288 -25.94 -4.84 -1.89
N PRO A 289 -25.33 -4.27 -2.92
CA PRO A 289 -24.43 -3.13 -2.72
C PRO A 289 -25.10 -2.00 -1.93
N THR A 290 -24.47 -1.55 -0.88
CA THR A 290 -25.06 -0.61 0.08
C THR A 290 -24.16 0.62 0.29
N VAL A 291 -24.75 1.79 0.18
CA VAL A 291 -24.11 3.05 0.64
C VAL A 291 -24.38 3.18 2.13
N ILE A 292 -23.36 3.06 2.94
CA ILE A 292 -23.45 3.22 4.39
C ILE A 292 -22.95 4.63 4.76
N ILE A 293 -23.85 5.42 5.32
CA ILE A 293 -23.56 6.80 5.74
C ILE A 293 -23.35 6.78 7.24
N LEU A 294 -22.10 6.91 7.65
CA LEU A 294 -21.73 6.99 9.06
C LEU A 294 -22.03 8.38 9.62
N ASN A 295 -22.21 8.47 10.93
CA ASN A 295 -22.41 9.74 11.60
C ASN A 295 -21.22 10.68 11.37
N GLY A 296 -21.48 11.93 11.02
CA GLY A 296 -20.48 12.96 10.74
C GLY A 296 -20.17 13.18 9.27
N VAL A 297 -20.60 12.28 8.36
CA VAL A 297 -20.43 12.43 6.89
C VAL A 297 -21.24 13.58 6.34
#